data_9cd5c8f0a54709f5616c153edbda078a
#
_entry.id   9cd5c8f0a54709f5616c153edbda078a
#
_cell.length_a   1.000
_cell.length_b   1.000
_cell.length_c   1.000
_cell.angle_alpha   90.00
_cell.angle_beta   90.00
_cell.angle_gamma   90.00
#
_symmetry.space_group_name_H-M   'P 1'
#
loop_
_entity.id
_entity.type
_entity.pdbx_description
1 polymer ?
#
loop_
_entity_poly.entity_id
_entity_poly.type
_entity_poly.pdbx_seq_one_letter_code
_entity_poly.pdbx_strand_id
1 'polypeptide(L)'
;MQQVVDLQSDSGFQALGVPVVSISFDSLDEQAPEAQALGITSVPMLSDSDHAVSQAYDVLQWAIASGEPGHTFILVDADGRIAWIQDYGAPDNPARTMYVPIEELTRKVRQAIGK
;
A
#
# COMPACT_ATOMS: atom_id res chain seq x y z
N MET A 1 2.15 9.41 -0.04
CA MET A 1 2.79 9.39 1.31
C MET A 1 1.83 9.68 2.46
N GLN A 2 0.81 10.53 2.25
CA GLN A 2 -0.18 10.78 3.30
C GLN A 2 -0.92 9.51 3.72
N GLN A 3 -1.18 8.61 2.78
CA GLN A 3 -1.79 7.31 3.06
C GLN A 3 -0.99 6.52 4.10
N VAL A 4 0.33 6.48 3.96
CA VAL A 4 1.21 5.78 4.89
C VAL A 4 1.23 6.46 6.25
N VAL A 5 1.30 7.79 6.28
CA VAL A 5 1.26 8.57 7.53
C VAL A 5 0.00 8.25 8.33
N ASP A 6 -1.15 8.26 7.64
CA ASP A 6 -2.43 8.04 8.30
C ASP A 6 -2.59 6.58 8.76
N LEU A 7 -2.10 5.62 7.97
CA LEU A 7 -2.14 4.20 8.37
C LEU A 7 -1.33 3.93 9.63
N GLN A 8 -0.12 4.51 9.73
CA GLN A 8 0.70 4.28 10.93
C GLN A 8 0.14 4.95 12.18
N SER A 9 -0.67 5.99 12.02
CA SER A 9 -1.18 6.80 13.12
C SER A 9 -2.60 6.43 13.55
N ASP A 10 -3.35 5.72 12.72
CA ASP A 10 -4.75 5.42 12.99
C ASP A 10 -4.90 4.29 14.02
N SER A 11 -5.49 4.60 15.16
CA SER A 11 -5.64 3.63 16.26
C SER A 11 -6.55 2.45 15.89
N GLY A 12 -7.59 2.70 15.08
CA GLY A 12 -8.51 1.65 14.64
C GLY A 12 -7.82 0.63 13.74
N PHE A 13 -6.99 1.10 12.80
CA PHE A 13 -6.22 0.23 11.94
C PHE A 13 -5.14 -0.52 12.73
N GLN A 14 -4.40 0.19 13.59
CA GLN A 14 -3.34 -0.43 14.40
C GLN A 14 -3.88 -1.52 15.33
N ALA A 15 -5.11 -1.39 15.80
CA ALA A 15 -5.76 -2.39 16.64
C ALA A 15 -6.00 -3.72 15.93
N LEU A 16 -5.94 -3.76 14.58
CA LEU A 16 -6.04 -5.01 13.83
C LEU A 16 -4.79 -5.89 13.95
N GLY A 17 -3.66 -5.32 14.36
CA GLY A 17 -2.41 -6.06 14.50
C GLY A 17 -1.78 -6.46 13.17
N VAL A 18 -2.11 -5.78 12.07
CA VAL A 18 -1.62 -6.07 10.72
C VAL A 18 -0.43 -5.15 10.40
N PRO A 19 0.78 -5.70 10.23
CA PRO A 19 1.93 -4.90 9.80
C PRO A 19 1.72 -4.36 8.39
N VAL A 20 2.23 -3.14 8.14
CA VAL A 20 2.14 -2.48 6.84
C VAL A 20 3.54 -2.31 6.26
N VAL A 21 3.65 -2.53 4.94
CA VAL A 21 4.87 -2.29 4.17
C VAL A 21 4.47 -1.46 2.95
N SER A 22 5.24 -0.42 2.65
CA SER A 22 5.07 0.37 1.43
C SER A 22 6.13 -0.02 0.41
N ILE A 23 5.71 -0.19 -0.85
CA ILE A 23 6.60 -0.57 -1.95
C ILE A 23 6.37 0.39 -3.10
N SER A 24 7.46 1.01 -3.61
CA SER A 24 7.42 1.89 -4.78
C SER A 24 8.64 1.68 -5.66
N PHE A 25 8.64 2.29 -6.85
CA PHE A 25 9.80 2.26 -7.76
C PHE A 25 10.91 3.21 -7.34
N ASP A 26 10.61 4.20 -6.49
CA ASP A 26 11.59 5.17 -6.03
C ASP A 26 12.73 4.49 -5.26
N SER A 27 13.95 4.99 -5.43
CA SER A 27 15.09 4.50 -4.69
C SER A 27 14.97 4.80 -3.20
N LEU A 28 15.73 4.09 -2.38
CA LEU A 28 15.76 4.38 -0.93
C LEU A 28 16.26 5.79 -0.66
N ASP A 29 17.22 6.28 -1.46
CA ASP A 29 17.74 7.64 -1.32
C ASP A 29 16.70 8.70 -1.64
N GLU A 30 15.78 8.42 -2.56
CA GLU A 30 14.67 9.32 -2.88
C GLU A 30 13.59 9.29 -1.80
N GLN A 31 13.30 8.12 -1.24
CA GLN A 31 12.23 7.94 -0.25
C GLN A 31 12.60 8.43 1.16
N ALA A 32 13.85 8.26 1.55
CA ALA A 32 14.28 8.51 2.92
C ALA A 32 14.04 9.95 3.41
N PRO A 33 14.39 11.01 2.64
CA PRO A 33 14.14 12.38 3.09
C PRO A 33 12.65 12.68 3.28
N GLU A 34 11.80 12.18 2.39
CA GLU A 34 10.36 12.39 2.47
C GLU A 34 9.76 11.65 3.66
N ALA A 35 10.15 10.40 3.86
CA ALA A 35 9.70 9.61 5.01
C ALA A 35 10.11 10.28 6.32
N GLN A 36 11.33 10.79 6.41
CA GLN A 36 11.80 11.50 7.60
C GLN A 36 11.01 12.79 7.84
N ALA A 37 10.77 13.57 6.79
CA ALA A 37 10.01 14.82 6.88
C ALA A 37 8.58 14.60 7.34
N LEU A 38 7.96 13.47 6.95
CA LEU A 38 6.58 13.13 7.29
C LEU A 38 6.46 12.31 8.58
N GLY A 39 7.58 11.97 9.22
CA GLY A 39 7.56 11.19 10.47
C GLY A 39 7.17 9.73 10.29
N ILE A 40 7.41 9.14 9.12
CA ILE A 40 7.14 7.73 8.87
C ILE A 40 8.24 6.90 9.52
N THR A 41 7.90 6.17 10.59
CA THR A 41 8.87 5.42 11.40
C THR A 41 8.52 3.94 11.55
N SER A 42 7.24 3.58 11.50
CA SER A 42 6.78 2.22 11.77
C SER A 42 6.43 1.42 10.51
N VAL A 43 6.43 2.06 9.33
CA VAL A 43 6.14 1.42 8.06
C VAL A 43 7.42 1.34 7.24
N PRO A 44 7.96 0.14 6.96
CA PRO A 44 9.10 0.01 6.06
C PRO A 44 8.76 0.54 4.66
N MET A 45 9.62 1.37 4.11
CA MET A 45 9.48 1.95 2.77
C MET A 45 10.46 1.24 1.85
N LEU A 46 9.97 0.26 1.10
CA LEU A 46 10.81 -0.59 0.25
C LEU A 46 10.88 -0.05 -1.17
N SER A 47 12.02 -0.31 -1.83
CA SER A 47 12.25 0.07 -3.21
C SER A 47 12.16 -1.15 -4.13
N ASP A 48 11.34 -1.05 -5.19
CA ASP A 48 11.23 -2.06 -6.24
C ASP A 48 11.73 -1.47 -7.56
N SER A 49 12.95 -0.90 -7.55
CA SER A 49 13.51 -0.17 -8.69
C SER A 49 13.71 -1.04 -9.94
N ASP A 50 13.89 -2.34 -9.79
CA ASP A 50 13.96 -3.29 -10.90
C ASP A 50 12.59 -3.86 -11.31
N HIS A 51 11.53 -3.45 -10.66
CA HIS A 51 10.13 -3.82 -10.92
C HIS A 51 9.80 -5.30 -10.68
N ALA A 52 10.71 -6.06 -10.05
CA ALA A 52 10.56 -7.50 -9.90
C ALA A 52 9.38 -7.89 -9.01
N VAL A 53 9.20 -7.20 -7.89
CA VAL A 53 8.11 -7.47 -6.95
C VAL A 53 6.76 -7.05 -7.55
N SER A 54 6.71 -5.88 -8.18
CA SER A 54 5.50 -5.39 -8.83
C SER A 54 5.04 -6.31 -9.95
N GLN A 55 5.97 -6.87 -10.72
CA GLN A 55 5.66 -7.87 -11.75
C GLN A 55 5.18 -9.18 -11.13
N ALA A 56 5.84 -9.65 -10.07
CA ALA A 56 5.47 -10.89 -9.40
C ALA A 56 4.05 -10.86 -8.83
N TYR A 57 3.63 -9.71 -8.30
CA TYR A 57 2.26 -9.50 -7.80
C TYR A 57 1.28 -9.06 -8.88
N ASP A 58 1.75 -8.88 -10.12
CA ASP A 58 0.93 -8.48 -11.28
C ASP A 58 0.19 -7.14 -11.08
N VAL A 59 0.73 -6.26 -10.27
CA VAL A 59 0.11 -4.96 -10.01
C VAL A 59 0.32 -3.97 -11.16
N LEU A 60 1.25 -4.24 -12.07
CA LEU A 60 1.51 -3.36 -13.20
C LEU A 60 0.38 -3.38 -14.24
N GLN A 61 -0.53 -4.34 -14.18
CA GLN A 61 -1.76 -4.30 -14.97
C GLN A 61 -2.61 -3.06 -14.65
N TRP A 62 -2.43 -2.48 -13.47
CA TRP A 62 -3.12 -1.27 -13.02
C TRP A 62 -2.20 -0.05 -12.95
N ALA A 63 -1.08 -0.08 -13.67
CA ALA A 63 -0.10 1.00 -13.64
C ALA A 63 -0.71 2.34 -14.10
N ILE A 64 -0.20 3.43 -13.51
CA ILE A 64 -0.54 4.78 -13.94
C ILE A 64 0.20 5.13 -15.24
N ALA A 65 -0.06 6.33 -15.79
CA ALA A 65 0.48 6.73 -17.10
C ALA A 65 2.01 6.67 -17.20
N SER A 66 2.72 6.84 -16.07
CA SER A 66 4.18 6.75 -16.02
C SER A 66 4.72 5.30 -16.06
N GLY A 67 3.84 4.30 -16.00
CA GLY A 67 4.22 2.89 -15.90
C GLY A 67 4.51 2.43 -14.47
N GLU A 68 4.40 3.33 -13.49
CA GLU A 68 4.59 3.01 -12.08
C GLU A 68 3.34 2.39 -11.48
N PRO A 69 3.46 1.59 -10.38
CA PRO A 69 2.30 1.13 -9.65
C PRO A 69 1.45 2.31 -9.19
N GLY A 70 0.14 2.18 -9.33
CA GLY A 70 -0.78 3.19 -8.84
C GLY A 70 -1.02 3.02 -7.34
N HIS A 71 -2.27 2.81 -6.96
CA HIS A 71 -2.63 2.68 -5.55
C HIS A 71 -3.30 1.32 -5.32
N THR A 72 -2.46 0.26 -5.21
CA THR A 72 -2.90 -1.11 -5.04
C THR A 72 -2.57 -1.60 -3.64
N PHE A 73 -3.54 -2.21 -2.99
CA PHE A 73 -3.36 -2.83 -1.67
C PHE A 73 -3.41 -4.34 -1.79
N ILE A 74 -2.51 -5.02 -1.09
CA ILE A 74 -2.43 -6.47 -1.05
C ILE A 74 -2.33 -6.89 0.40
N LEU A 75 -3.24 -7.77 0.83
CA LEU A 75 -3.21 -8.37 2.16
C LEU A 75 -2.71 -9.80 2.04
N VAL A 76 -1.64 -10.11 2.76
CA VAL A 76 -1.08 -11.46 2.81
C VAL A 76 -1.42 -12.06 4.18
N ASP A 77 -1.96 -13.29 4.19
CA ASP A 77 -2.33 -13.97 5.42
C ASP A 77 -1.12 -14.64 6.10
N ALA A 78 -1.37 -15.28 7.24
CA ALA A 78 -0.33 -15.93 8.02
C ALA A 78 0.33 -17.11 7.30
N ASP A 79 -0.33 -17.68 6.29
CA ASP A 79 0.19 -18.78 5.47
C ASP A 79 0.98 -18.29 4.27
N GLY A 80 1.12 -16.97 4.09
CA GLY A 80 1.80 -16.39 2.96
C GLY A 80 0.95 -16.30 1.69
N ARG A 81 -0.37 -16.42 1.81
CA ARG A 81 -1.30 -16.35 0.68
C ARG A 81 -1.95 -14.99 0.61
N ILE A 82 -2.28 -14.55 -0.61
CA ILE A 82 -3.02 -13.31 -0.81
C ILE A 82 -4.47 -13.54 -0.36
N ALA A 83 -4.85 -12.86 0.72
CA ALA A 83 -6.22 -12.92 1.26
C ALA A 83 -7.13 -11.89 0.61
N TRP A 84 -6.57 -10.77 0.16
CA TRP A 84 -7.33 -9.69 -0.45
C TRP A 84 -6.40 -8.83 -1.30
N ILE A 85 -6.90 -8.39 -2.45
CA ILE A 85 -6.19 -7.44 -3.32
C ILE A 85 -7.20 -6.49 -3.93
N GLN A 86 -6.88 -5.20 -3.94
CA GLN A 86 -7.72 -4.19 -4.56
C GLN A 86 -6.89 -3.02 -5.07
N ASP A 87 -7.12 -2.67 -6.35
CA ASP A 87 -6.56 -1.48 -6.94
C ASP A 87 -7.54 -0.32 -6.85
N TYR A 88 -7.00 0.87 -6.51
CA TYR A 88 -7.76 2.12 -6.49
C TYR A 88 -7.21 3.13 -7.50
N GLY A 89 -6.03 2.89 -8.06
CA GLY A 89 -5.29 3.90 -8.80
C GLY A 89 -5.28 3.74 -10.32
N ALA A 90 -5.82 2.66 -10.89
CA ALA A 90 -5.80 2.45 -12.33
C ALA A 90 -6.54 3.59 -13.06
N PRO A 91 -5.96 4.13 -14.15
CA PRO A 91 -6.58 5.25 -14.87
C PRO A 91 -7.99 4.98 -15.40
N ASP A 92 -8.31 3.71 -15.69
CA ASP A 92 -9.62 3.29 -16.19
C ASP A 92 -10.59 2.85 -15.10
N ASN A 93 -10.17 2.90 -13.84
CA ASN A 93 -11.03 2.55 -12.71
C ASN A 93 -12.01 3.69 -12.44
N PRO A 94 -13.34 3.47 -12.59
CA PRO A 94 -14.33 4.53 -12.36
C PRO A 94 -14.36 5.03 -10.91
N ALA A 95 -13.90 4.23 -9.96
CA ALA A 95 -13.79 4.60 -8.54
C ALA A 95 -12.38 5.08 -8.17
N ARG A 96 -11.59 5.49 -9.15
CA ARG A 96 -10.19 5.87 -8.95
C ARG A 96 -9.99 6.88 -7.85
N THR A 97 -9.08 6.57 -6.92
CA THR A 97 -8.62 7.50 -5.89
C THR A 97 -7.17 7.18 -5.55
N MET A 98 -6.37 8.21 -5.28
CA MET A 98 -4.99 8.05 -4.82
C MET A 98 -4.89 8.13 -3.30
N TYR A 99 -5.99 8.39 -2.63
CA TYR A 99 -6.08 8.30 -1.16
C TYR A 99 -7.35 7.53 -0.80
N VAL A 100 -7.18 6.43 -0.07
CA VAL A 100 -8.29 5.61 0.38
C VAL A 100 -8.54 5.93 1.86
N PRO A 101 -9.76 6.30 2.24
CA PRO A 101 -10.07 6.57 3.65
C PRO A 101 -9.68 5.41 4.54
N ILE A 102 -9.04 5.70 5.68
CA ILE A 102 -8.54 4.66 6.57
C ILE A 102 -9.68 3.78 7.11
N GLU A 103 -10.85 4.36 7.33
CA GLU A 103 -12.03 3.58 7.74
C GLU A 103 -12.41 2.51 6.73
N GLU A 104 -12.32 2.82 5.44
CA GLU A 104 -12.61 1.85 4.39
C GLU A 104 -11.59 0.71 4.39
N LEU A 105 -10.29 1.03 4.47
CA LEU A 105 -9.24 0.03 4.55
C LEU A 105 -9.37 -0.84 5.80
N THR A 106 -9.63 -0.22 6.94
CA THR A 106 -9.83 -0.94 8.20
C THR A 106 -10.97 -1.93 8.08
N ARG A 107 -12.10 -1.51 7.49
CA ARG A 107 -13.27 -2.36 7.30
C ARG A 107 -12.95 -3.54 6.37
N LYS A 108 -12.30 -3.27 5.23
CA LYS A 108 -11.99 -4.31 4.23
C LYS A 108 -10.96 -5.31 4.75
N VAL A 109 -9.92 -4.84 5.43
CA VAL A 109 -8.92 -5.70 6.03
C VAL A 109 -9.55 -6.55 7.13
N ARG A 110 -10.37 -5.94 8.00
CA ARG A 110 -11.08 -6.66 9.06
C ARG A 110 -11.94 -7.79 8.51
N GLN A 111 -12.67 -7.53 7.44
CA GLN A 111 -13.48 -8.56 6.78
C GLN A 111 -12.61 -9.70 6.22
N ALA A 112 -11.48 -9.36 5.61
CA ALA A 112 -10.61 -10.35 4.99
C ALA A 112 -9.91 -11.26 6.01
N ILE A 113 -9.60 -10.75 7.20
CA ILE A 113 -8.96 -11.54 8.27
C ILE A 113 -9.96 -12.16 9.25
N GLY A 114 -11.25 -11.96 9.06
CA GLY A 114 -12.30 -12.58 9.88
C GLY A 114 -12.50 -11.95 11.25
N LYS A 115 -12.14 -10.70 11.39
CA LYS A 115 -12.36 -9.96 12.65
C LYS A 115 -13.54 -8.95 12.51
#